data_f5fa9c79640725d435837ef3bb8337ec
#
_entry.id   f5fa9c79640725d435837ef3bb8337ec
#
_cell.length_a   1.000
_cell.length_b   1.000
_cell.length_c   1.000
_cell.angle_alpha   90.00
_cell.angle_beta   90.00
_cell.angle_gamma   90.00
#
_symmetry.space_group_name_H-M   'P 1'
#
loop_
_entity.id
_entity.type
_entity.pdbx_description
1 polymer ?
#
loop_
_entity_poly.entity_id
_entity_poly.type
_entity_poly.pdbx_seq_one_letter_code
_entity_poly.pdbx_strand_id
1 'polypeptide(L)'
;MEFCIRPARREEVPAIMEVMHAAMAAMRHPEWFLPDDEAYIRTHIDDAGGFCLVAEAPDGELAAYFTVKYAGLAADALGRQLGFDEETLLRTAQMDSCCVAPRYQGNHLEGRLLLAAEARLRGTPYRHFVGTVHPDNAASLYTALHRGYRIAADNCLCYGDKLRHIVQKDVE
;
A
#
# COMPACT_ATOMS: atom_id res chain seq x y z
N MET A 1 20.46 -8.82 2.17
CA MET A 1 19.74 -9.47 3.30
C MET A 1 18.52 -10.19 2.74
N GLU A 2 18.26 -11.39 3.21
CA GLU A 2 17.10 -12.18 2.78
C GLU A 2 15.91 -11.88 3.71
N PHE A 3 14.76 -11.55 3.13
CA PHE A 3 13.53 -11.27 3.88
C PHE A 3 12.44 -12.24 3.46
N CYS A 4 11.67 -12.73 4.43
CA CYS A 4 10.48 -13.54 4.19
C CYS A 4 9.27 -12.63 4.04
N ILE A 5 8.64 -12.60 2.86
CA ILE A 5 7.40 -11.86 2.64
C ILE A 5 6.23 -12.83 2.77
N ARG A 6 5.30 -12.51 3.66
CA ARG A 6 4.16 -13.35 4.01
C ARG A 6 2.96 -12.53 4.49
N PRO A 7 1.76 -13.13 4.57
CA PRO A 7 0.63 -12.49 5.23
C PRO A 7 0.95 -12.15 6.69
N ALA A 8 0.46 -10.99 7.13
CA ALA A 8 0.52 -10.58 8.53
C ALA A 8 -0.36 -11.48 9.40
N ARG A 9 0.01 -11.66 10.67
CA ARG A 9 -0.75 -12.38 11.68
C ARG A 9 -1.42 -11.39 12.64
N ARG A 10 -2.52 -11.81 13.24
CA ARG A 10 -3.30 -10.95 14.14
C ARG A 10 -2.51 -10.48 15.36
N GLU A 11 -1.66 -11.32 15.91
CA GLU A 11 -0.77 -10.99 17.03
C GLU A 11 0.35 -10.03 16.68
N GLU A 12 0.61 -9.78 15.38
CA GLU A 12 1.68 -8.89 14.88
C GLU A 12 1.22 -7.44 14.75
N VAL A 13 -0.05 -7.14 14.99
CA VAL A 13 -0.56 -5.76 14.86
C VAL A 13 0.27 -4.75 15.66
N PRO A 14 0.64 -5.00 16.94
CA PRO A 14 1.49 -4.07 17.67
C PRO A 14 2.84 -3.85 16.99
N ALA A 15 3.49 -4.91 16.48
CA ALA A 15 4.78 -4.81 15.78
C ALA A 15 4.65 -4.06 14.44
N ILE A 16 3.55 -4.22 13.72
CA ILE A 16 3.24 -3.44 12.50
C ILE A 16 3.12 -1.96 12.84
N MET A 17 2.43 -1.62 13.92
CA MET A 17 2.30 -0.22 14.38
C MET A 17 3.66 0.36 14.78
N GLU A 18 4.54 -0.42 15.41
CA GLU A 18 5.91 -0.01 15.72
C GLU A 18 6.72 0.29 14.46
N VAL A 19 6.62 -0.55 13.42
CA VAL A 19 7.25 -0.30 12.11
C VAL A 19 6.76 1.03 11.53
N MET A 20 5.46 1.29 11.55
CA MET A 20 4.88 2.54 11.07
C MET A 20 5.42 3.74 11.86
N HIS A 21 5.34 3.70 13.17
CA HIS A 21 5.80 4.80 14.02
C HIS A 21 7.29 5.08 13.84
N ALA A 22 8.13 4.04 13.77
CA ALA A 22 9.56 4.19 13.54
C ALA A 22 9.84 4.78 12.15
N ALA A 23 9.13 4.33 11.12
CA ALA A 23 9.26 4.87 9.77
C ALA A 23 8.88 6.36 9.73
N MET A 24 7.73 6.72 10.32
CA MET A 24 7.25 8.11 10.36
C MET A 24 8.20 9.02 11.12
N ALA A 25 8.76 8.57 12.25
CA ALA A 25 9.73 9.33 13.03
C ALA A 25 11.03 9.63 12.27
N ALA A 26 11.39 8.78 11.32
CA ALA A 26 12.57 8.92 10.47
C ALA A 26 12.29 9.63 9.14
N MET A 27 11.04 9.86 8.78
CA MET A 27 10.67 10.54 7.53
C MET A 27 11.08 12.01 7.58
N ARG A 28 11.73 12.49 6.50
CA ARG A 28 11.98 13.92 6.31
C ARG A 28 10.68 14.69 6.08
N HIS A 29 9.68 14.03 5.47
CA HIS A 29 8.39 14.59 5.08
C HIS A 29 7.26 13.67 5.56
N PRO A 30 6.96 13.62 6.87
CA PRO A 30 5.92 12.75 7.41
C PRO A 30 4.51 13.08 6.87
N GLU A 31 4.30 14.31 6.39
CA GLU A 31 3.06 14.75 5.74
C GLU A 31 2.79 14.05 4.39
N TRP A 32 3.76 13.36 3.82
CA TRP A 32 3.57 12.54 2.61
C TRP A 32 2.89 11.21 2.89
N PHE A 33 2.79 10.81 4.14
CA PHE A 33 2.20 9.56 4.57
C PHE A 33 0.94 9.81 5.41
N LEU A 34 -0.11 9.04 5.16
CA LEU A 34 -1.32 9.02 5.98
C LEU A 34 -1.23 7.83 6.94
N PRO A 35 -1.09 8.05 8.25
CA PRO A 35 -0.91 6.96 9.19
C PRO A 35 -2.16 6.09 9.32
N ASP A 36 -1.94 4.80 9.47
CA ASP A 36 -2.96 3.81 9.79
C ASP A 36 -3.17 3.73 11.32
N ASP A 37 -4.34 3.27 11.74
CA ASP A 37 -4.58 2.85 13.12
C ASP A 37 -4.66 1.33 13.24
N GLU A 38 -4.70 0.83 14.48
CA GLU A 38 -4.80 -0.61 14.73
C GLU A 38 -6.06 -1.23 14.15
N ALA A 39 -7.19 -0.53 14.20
CA ALA A 39 -8.47 -1.03 13.70
C ALA A 39 -8.41 -1.24 12.18
N TYR A 40 -7.78 -0.30 11.48
CA TYR A 40 -7.53 -0.41 10.04
C TYR A 40 -6.67 -1.64 9.72
N ILE A 41 -5.53 -1.82 10.41
CA ILE A 41 -4.65 -2.97 10.18
C ILE A 41 -5.37 -4.29 10.47
N ARG A 42 -6.14 -4.37 11.56
CA ARG A 42 -6.93 -5.59 11.90
C ARG A 42 -7.91 -5.96 10.80
N THR A 43 -8.63 -4.99 10.24
CA THR A 43 -9.57 -5.20 9.12
C THR A 43 -8.89 -5.84 7.90
N HIS A 44 -7.60 -5.55 7.69
CA HIS A 44 -6.80 -6.07 6.58
C HIS A 44 -6.13 -7.42 6.89
N ILE A 45 -6.13 -7.86 8.13
CA ILE A 45 -5.63 -9.20 8.50
C ILE A 45 -6.73 -10.25 8.38
N ASP A 46 -7.96 -9.88 8.73
CA ASP A 46 -9.12 -10.77 8.70
C ASP A 46 -9.76 -10.90 7.28
N ASP A 47 -9.11 -10.39 6.24
CA ASP A 47 -9.52 -10.40 4.83
C ASP A 47 -10.88 -9.71 4.53
N ALA A 48 -11.46 -9.01 5.49
CA ALA A 48 -12.76 -8.36 5.31
C ALA A 48 -12.66 -7.08 4.46
N GLY A 49 -11.60 -6.29 4.65
CA GLY A 49 -11.36 -5.03 3.95
C GLY A 49 -10.21 -5.06 2.97
N GLY A 50 -9.53 -6.21 2.85
CA GLY A 50 -8.33 -6.40 2.05
C GLY A 50 -7.35 -7.34 2.74
N PHE A 51 -6.06 -7.13 2.56
CA PHE A 51 -5.03 -7.93 3.25
C PHE A 51 -3.80 -7.09 3.61
N CYS A 52 -3.01 -7.60 4.55
CA CYS A 52 -1.73 -7.03 4.95
C CYS A 52 -0.61 -8.06 4.74
N LEU A 53 0.47 -7.63 4.09
CA LEU A 53 1.72 -8.38 3.99
C LEU A 53 2.77 -7.77 4.89
N VAL A 54 3.65 -8.61 5.42
CA VAL A 54 4.85 -8.19 6.16
C VAL A 54 6.11 -8.75 5.51
N ALA A 55 7.20 -8.03 5.67
CA ALA A 55 8.54 -8.52 5.38
C ALA A 55 9.25 -8.79 6.72
N GLU A 56 9.54 -10.05 6.99
CA GLU A 56 10.26 -10.49 8.17
C GLU A 56 11.74 -10.63 7.86
N ALA A 57 12.58 -10.03 8.68
CA ALA A 57 14.04 -10.15 8.60
C ALA A 57 14.52 -11.49 9.16
N PRO A 58 15.77 -11.93 8.87
CA PRO A 58 16.30 -13.22 9.35
C PRO A 58 16.36 -13.37 10.87
N ASP A 59 16.38 -12.27 11.63
CA ASP A 59 16.33 -12.24 13.08
C ASP A 59 14.90 -12.32 13.66
N GLY A 60 13.88 -12.40 12.80
CA GLY A 60 12.47 -12.48 13.18
C GLY A 60 11.80 -11.12 13.39
N GLU A 61 12.51 -10.00 13.27
CA GLU A 61 11.91 -8.68 13.35
C GLU A 61 11.11 -8.34 12.07
N LEU A 62 10.02 -7.61 12.24
CA LEU A 62 9.29 -7.06 11.10
C LEU A 62 10.04 -5.85 10.52
N ALA A 63 10.43 -5.97 9.26
CA ALA A 63 11.17 -4.95 8.53
C ALA A 63 10.26 -3.96 7.81
N ALA A 64 9.08 -4.40 7.36
CA ALA A 64 8.15 -3.59 6.59
C ALA A 64 6.75 -4.23 6.60
N TYR A 65 5.75 -3.41 6.28
CA TYR A 65 4.40 -3.91 5.97
C TYR A 65 3.82 -3.22 4.73
N PHE A 66 2.81 -3.84 4.16
CA PHE A 66 2.08 -3.34 3.00
C PHE A 66 0.62 -3.76 3.09
N THR A 67 -0.31 -2.81 2.92
CA THR A 67 -1.74 -3.08 2.92
C THR A 67 -2.34 -2.94 1.53
N VAL A 68 -3.27 -3.82 1.22
CA VAL A 68 -4.16 -3.73 0.05
C VAL A 68 -5.58 -3.61 0.55
N LYS A 69 -6.28 -2.56 0.09
CA LYS A 69 -7.67 -2.27 0.48
C LYS A 69 -8.63 -2.65 -0.64
N TYR A 70 -9.71 -3.33 -0.29
CA TYR A 70 -10.86 -3.58 -1.16
C TYR A 70 -11.93 -2.52 -0.89
N ALA A 71 -11.79 -1.36 -1.53
CA ALA A 71 -12.69 -0.23 -1.28
C ALA A 71 -14.09 -0.45 -1.84
N GLY A 72 -14.23 -1.28 -2.90
CA GLY A 72 -15.51 -1.55 -3.52
C GLY A 72 -16.25 -0.27 -3.91
N LEU A 73 -17.51 -0.15 -3.51
CA LEU A 73 -18.35 1.00 -3.79
C LEU A 73 -18.31 2.10 -2.73
N ALA A 74 -17.34 2.06 -1.80
CA ALA A 74 -17.19 3.08 -0.77
C ALA A 74 -17.09 4.49 -1.38
N ALA A 75 -17.57 5.50 -0.65
CA ALA A 75 -17.56 6.88 -1.12
C ALA A 75 -16.15 7.43 -1.35
N ASP A 76 -15.17 6.94 -0.58
CA ASP A 76 -13.76 7.32 -0.63
C ASP A 76 -12.90 6.43 -1.53
N ALA A 77 -13.50 5.51 -2.29
CA ALA A 77 -12.77 4.67 -3.23
C ALA A 77 -12.03 5.52 -4.28
N LEU A 78 -10.71 5.32 -4.40
CA LEU A 78 -9.86 6.10 -5.32
C LEU A 78 -10.31 6.02 -6.78
N GLY A 79 -10.84 4.89 -7.20
CA GLY A 79 -11.36 4.69 -8.55
C GLY A 79 -12.48 5.67 -8.93
N ARG A 80 -13.21 6.22 -7.96
CA ARG A 80 -14.22 7.25 -8.22
C ARG A 80 -13.60 8.54 -8.78
N GLN A 81 -12.42 8.91 -8.32
CA GLN A 81 -11.69 10.05 -8.87
C GLN A 81 -11.16 9.81 -10.29
N LEU A 82 -11.06 8.54 -10.69
CA LEU A 82 -10.72 8.14 -12.06
C LEU A 82 -11.94 7.96 -12.96
N GLY A 83 -13.16 8.19 -12.45
CA GLY A 83 -14.39 8.04 -13.22
C GLY A 83 -14.80 6.58 -13.45
N PHE A 84 -14.33 5.65 -12.61
CA PHE A 84 -14.68 4.24 -12.72
C PHE A 84 -16.18 4.02 -12.45
N ASP A 85 -16.81 3.20 -13.26
CA ASP A 85 -18.15 2.70 -13.02
C ASP A 85 -18.16 1.65 -11.88
N GLU A 86 -19.35 1.23 -11.45
CA GLU A 86 -19.50 0.29 -10.34
C GLU A 86 -18.83 -1.06 -10.61
N GLU A 87 -18.90 -1.58 -11.82
CA GLU A 87 -18.27 -2.83 -12.20
C GLU A 87 -16.74 -2.73 -12.06
N THR A 88 -16.14 -1.67 -12.57
CA THR A 88 -14.71 -1.40 -12.47
C THR A 88 -14.28 -1.18 -11.02
N LEU A 89 -15.07 -0.46 -10.22
CA LEU A 89 -14.82 -0.25 -8.79
C LEU A 89 -14.77 -1.57 -8.02
N LEU A 90 -15.71 -2.50 -8.27
CA LEU A 90 -15.75 -3.82 -7.63
C LEU A 90 -14.57 -4.72 -8.02
N ARG A 91 -13.88 -4.38 -9.11
CA ARG A 91 -12.68 -5.07 -9.61
C ARG A 91 -11.38 -4.30 -9.35
N THR A 92 -11.43 -3.30 -8.47
CA THR A 92 -10.30 -2.45 -8.12
C THR A 92 -9.76 -2.81 -6.74
N ALA A 93 -8.45 -3.04 -6.65
CA ALA A 93 -7.70 -3.17 -5.41
C ALA A 93 -6.85 -1.91 -5.20
N GLN A 94 -6.91 -1.30 -4.02
CA GLN A 94 -6.06 -0.16 -3.66
C GLN A 94 -4.78 -0.67 -3.01
N MET A 95 -3.64 -0.35 -3.62
CA MET A 95 -2.30 -0.50 -3.04
C MET A 95 -2.11 0.66 -2.08
N ASP A 96 -2.36 0.42 -0.79
CA ASP A 96 -2.73 1.50 0.11
C ASP A 96 -1.54 2.00 0.93
N SER A 97 -1.12 1.30 1.96
CA SER A 97 -0.05 1.75 2.85
C SER A 97 1.19 0.88 2.75
N CYS A 98 2.36 1.52 2.76
CA CYS A 98 3.64 0.83 2.89
C CYS A 98 4.57 1.62 3.82
N CYS A 99 5.11 0.93 4.83
CA CYS A 99 6.18 1.47 5.65
C CYS A 99 7.33 0.47 5.76
N VAL A 100 8.55 1.00 5.71
CA VAL A 100 9.79 0.25 5.91
C VAL A 100 10.50 0.83 7.14
N ALA A 101 10.81 -0.02 8.11
CA ALA A 101 11.54 0.39 9.30
C ALA A 101 12.92 0.97 8.89
N PRO A 102 13.38 2.06 9.53
CA PRO A 102 14.59 2.79 9.12
C PRO A 102 15.83 1.90 8.98
N ARG A 103 15.98 0.92 9.88
CA ARG A 103 17.08 -0.06 9.88
C ARG A 103 17.17 -0.87 8.59
N TYR A 104 16.03 -1.07 7.90
CA TYR A 104 15.92 -1.95 6.74
C TYR A 104 15.69 -1.19 5.42
N GLN A 105 15.78 0.13 5.44
CA GLN A 105 15.75 0.93 4.22
C GLN A 105 16.92 0.56 3.29
N GLY A 106 16.75 0.81 1.99
CA GLY A 106 17.77 0.44 0.98
C GLY A 106 17.72 -1.01 0.50
N ASN A 107 16.80 -1.85 1.03
CA ASN A 107 16.61 -3.24 0.62
C ASN A 107 15.48 -3.43 -0.42
N HIS A 108 14.98 -2.35 -1.00
CA HIS A 108 13.90 -2.35 -2.01
C HIS A 108 12.61 -3.05 -1.55
N LEU A 109 12.32 -3.02 -0.23
CA LEU A 109 11.19 -3.75 0.36
C LEU A 109 9.84 -3.26 -0.15
N GLU A 110 9.66 -1.96 -0.39
CA GLU A 110 8.42 -1.42 -0.99
C GLU A 110 8.10 -2.12 -2.32
N GLY A 111 9.06 -2.14 -3.25
CA GLY A 111 8.87 -2.79 -4.55
C GLY A 111 8.70 -4.30 -4.48
N ARG A 112 9.33 -4.96 -3.50
CA ARG A 112 9.18 -6.40 -3.27
C ARG A 112 7.81 -6.74 -2.70
N LEU A 113 7.31 -5.95 -1.75
CA LEU A 113 5.98 -6.11 -1.17
C LEU A 113 4.89 -5.81 -2.18
N LEU A 114 5.07 -4.78 -3.02
CA LEU A 114 4.14 -4.47 -4.11
C LEU A 114 4.00 -5.65 -5.07
N LEU A 115 5.12 -6.25 -5.50
CA LEU A 115 5.09 -7.47 -6.34
C LEU A 115 4.41 -8.65 -5.67
N ALA A 116 4.65 -8.85 -4.36
CA ALA A 116 4.01 -9.92 -3.61
C ALA A 116 2.50 -9.69 -3.47
N ALA A 117 2.07 -8.44 -3.29
CA ALA A 117 0.66 -8.07 -3.26
C ALA A 117 -0.02 -8.36 -4.61
N GLU A 118 0.62 -7.96 -5.72
CA GLU A 118 0.13 -8.26 -7.06
C GLU A 118 0.05 -9.78 -7.32
N ALA A 119 1.06 -10.54 -6.86
CA ALA A 119 1.06 -11.99 -6.99
C ALA A 119 -0.10 -12.66 -6.23
N ARG A 120 -0.43 -12.13 -5.04
CA ARG A 120 -1.58 -12.62 -4.25
C ARG A 120 -2.92 -12.31 -4.92
N LEU A 121 -3.01 -11.23 -5.69
CA LEU A 121 -4.23 -10.84 -6.41
C LEU A 121 -4.44 -11.64 -7.71
N ARG A 122 -3.45 -12.40 -8.17
CA ARG A 122 -3.61 -13.26 -9.36
C ARG A 122 -4.69 -14.30 -9.13
N GLY A 123 -5.54 -14.50 -10.14
CA GLY A 123 -6.66 -15.45 -10.08
C GLY A 123 -7.87 -14.94 -9.28
N THR A 124 -7.79 -13.75 -8.69
CA THR A 124 -8.93 -13.07 -8.07
C THR A 124 -9.71 -12.24 -9.11
N PRO A 125 -10.87 -11.68 -8.77
CA PRO A 125 -11.61 -10.78 -9.67
C PRO A 125 -10.94 -9.42 -9.90
N TYR A 126 -9.98 -9.03 -9.07
CA TYR A 126 -9.33 -7.72 -9.16
C TYR A 126 -8.46 -7.59 -10.40
N ARG A 127 -8.68 -6.51 -11.17
CA ARG A 127 -8.00 -6.24 -12.45
C ARG A 127 -7.38 -4.85 -12.52
N HIS A 128 -7.81 -3.95 -11.64
CA HIS A 128 -7.36 -2.57 -11.59
C HIS A 128 -6.66 -2.33 -10.25
N PHE A 129 -5.37 -2.03 -10.29
CA PHE A 129 -4.58 -1.71 -9.10
C PHE A 129 -4.33 -0.22 -9.07
N VAL A 130 -4.78 0.45 -8.02
CA VAL A 130 -4.64 1.90 -7.85
C VAL A 130 -3.93 2.21 -6.55
N GLY A 131 -3.21 3.30 -6.51
CA GLY A 131 -2.55 3.77 -5.30
C GLY A 131 -2.30 5.26 -5.38
N THR A 132 -1.81 5.85 -4.30
CA THR A 132 -1.48 7.27 -4.26
C THR A 132 -0.02 7.48 -3.89
N VAL A 133 0.58 8.50 -4.49
CA VAL A 133 1.95 8.94 -4.19
C VAL A 133 1.96 10.45 -4.07
N HIS A 134 2.63 11.00 -3.04
CA HIS A 134 2.84 12.44 -2.97
C HIS A 134 3.67 12.89 -4.18
N PRO A 135 3.32 14.01 -4.87
CA PRO A 135 4.01 14.45 -6.09
C PRO A 135 5.52 14.63 -5.92
N ASP A 136 5.98 15.01 -4.74
CA ASP A 136 7.40 15.22 -4.45
C ASP A 136 8.11 13.95 -3.94
N ASN A 137 7.38 12.85 -3.71
CA ASN A 137 7.98 11.58 -3.31
C ASN A 137 8.51 10.81 -4.52
N ALA A 138 9.64 11.28 -5.03
CA ALA A 138 10.27 10.72 -6.23
C ALA A 138 10.63 9.23 -6.08
N ALA A 139 11.02 8.79 -4.89
CA ALA A 139 11.41 7.39 -4.65
C ALA A 139 10.23 6.44 -4.78
N SER A 140 9.08 6.77 -4.17
CA SER A 140 7.88 5.95 -4.24
C SER A 140 7.27 5.98 -5.65
N LEU A 141 7.26 7.16 -6.29
CA LEU A 141 6.81 7.29 -7.68
C LEU A 141 7.67 6.45 -8.63
N TYR A 142 9.00 6.51 -8.49
CA TYR A 142 9.93 5.69 -9.26
C TYR A 142 9.61 4.19 -9.09
N THR A 143 9.40 3.73 -7.85
CA THR A 143 9.06 2.34 -7.56
C THR A 143 7.78 1.93 -8.31
N ALA A 144 6.71 2.72 -8.23
CA ALA A 144 5.46 2.43 -8.91
C ALA A 144 5.64 2.38 -10.44
N LEU A 145 6.28 3.38 -11.04
CA LEU A 145 6.49 3.45 -12.49
C LEU A 145 7.32 2.26 -13.00
N HIS A 146 8.37 1.87 -12.27
CA HIS A 146 9.20 0.71 -12.63
C HIS A 146 8.47 -0.65 -12.49
N ARG A 147 7.35 -0.68 -11.77
CA ARG A 147 6.48 -1.85 -11.64
C ARG A 147 5.32 -1.84 -12.63
N GLY A 148 5.34 -0.92 -13.59
CA GLY A 148 4.35 -0.86 -14.67
C GLY A 148 3.10 -0.05 -14.34
N TYR A 149 3.10 0.70 -13.24
CA TYR A 149 2.07 1.68 -12.97
C TYR A 149 2.26 2.92 -13.85
N ARG A 150 1.18 3.61 -14.14
CA ARG A 150 1.17 4.92 -14.79
C ARG A 150 0.50 5.95 -13.89
N ILE A 151 0.82 7.21 -14.06
CA ILE A 151 0.06 8.28 -13.41
C ILE A 151 -1.27 8.39 -14.15
N ALA A 152 -2.36 8.02 -13.47
CA ALA A 152 -3.72 8.07 -14.02
C ALA A 152 -4.37 9.43 -13.76
N ALA A 153 -4.02 10.10 -12.66
CA ALA A 153 -4.46 11.44 -12.34
C ALA A 153 -3.35 12.21 -11.60
N ASP A 154 -3.11 13.44 -12.03
CA ASP A 154 -2.09 14.34 -11.47
C ASP A 154 -2.66 15.23 -10.37
N ASN A 155 -1.89 15.44 -9.30
CA ASN A 155 -2.13 16.49 -8.32
C ASN A 155 -3.59 16.55 -7.83
N CYS A 156 -4.16 15.39 -7.53
CA CYS A 156 -5.52 15.26 -7.01
C CYS A 156 -5.55 15.50 -5.51
N LEU A 157 -6.65 16.02 -5.00
CA LEU A 157 -6.92 16.02 -3.57
C LEU A 157 -7.52 14.66 -3.19
N CYS A 158 -6.79 13.89 -2.42
CA CYS A 158 -7.19 12.60 -1.88
C CYS A 158 -7.31 12.71 -0.36
N TYR A 159 -8.08 11.80 0.25
CA TYR A 159 -8.24 11.78 1.72
C TYR A 159 -8.64 13.13 2.31
N GLY A 160 -9.54 13.85 1.62
CA GLY A 160 -9.99 15.19 1.95
C GLY A 160 -9.10 16.28 1.34
N ASP A 161 -7.93 16.51 1.88
CA ASP A 161 -7.06 17.66 1.52
C ASP A 161 -5.62 17.27 1.13
N LYS A 162 -5.34 15.98 0.98
CA LYS A 162 -3.98 15.49 0.68
C LYS A 162 -3.69 15.53 -0.83
N LEU A 163 -2.69 16.31 -1.23
CA LEU A 163 -2.24 16.35 -2.62
C LEU A 163 -1.53 15.04 -2.98
N ARG A 164 -2.01 14.37 -4.03
CA ARG A 164 -1.47 13.08 -4.50
C ARG A 164 -1.53 12.96 -6.02
N HIS A 165 -0.59 12.19 -6.58
CA HIS A 165 -0.84 11.51 -7.85
C HIS A 165 -1.60 10.22 -7.56
N ILE A 166 -2.54 9.86 -8.42
CA ILE A 166 -3.13 8.52 -8.44
C ILE A 166 -2.40 7.73 -9.51
N VAL A 167 -1.80 6.62 -9.09
CA VAL A 167 -1.14 5.67 -10.00
C VAL A 167 -2.02 4.45 -10.23
N GLN A 168 -1.97 3.90 -11.43
CA GLN A 168 -2.82 2.77 -11.85
C GLN A 168 -2.03 1.77 -12.66
N LYS A 169 -2.35 0.49 -12.46
CA LYS A 169 -1.92 -0.62 -13.30
C LYS A 169 -3.11 -1.54 -13.56
N ASP A 170 -3.35 -1.86 -14.81
CA ASP A 170 -4.36 -2.83 -15.21
C ASP A 170 -3.71 -4.16 -15.52
N VAL A 171 -4.36 -5.26 -15.13
CA VAL A 171 -3.93 -6.63 -15.40
C VAL A 171 -5.04 -7.43 -16.07
N GLU A 172 -4.65 -8.47 -16.84
CA GLU A 172 -5.59 -9.36 -17.53
C GLU A 172 -6.24 -10.40 -16.62
#